data_aeccd1d92df7562946ab5ab1826a6162
#
_entry.id   aeccd1d92df7562946ab5ab1826a6162
#
_cell.length_a   1.000
_cell.length_b   1.000
_cell.length_c   1.000
_cell.angle_alpha   90.00
_cell.angle_beta   90.00
_cell.angle_gamma   90.00
#
_symmetry.space_group_name_H-M   'P 1'
#
loop_
_entity.id
_entity.type
_entity.pdbx_description
1 polymer ?
#
loop_
_entity_poly.entity_id
_entity_poly.type
_entity_poly.pdbx_seq_one_letter_code
_entity_poly.pdbx_strand_id
1 'polypeptide(L)'
;AKKYATRIIEVKDGEVISDSLPKEKYKDKNNIEIKKTKMSLLTALKLSFNNIRTKKGRTFLTAFASSIGIIGISIILSLSNGFDKQVDIYQKNTLSNFPITISKSTMSMDEKQMEEMMGSMMPGEGDYPKDKVIYSFDINSYDMLHTNNITKEYIEYIEKLDDSLISGISFTRATNLNLLVKNGEDVKSVSSNELNMGVIPKELDKEDFMMEAFDLLDGEYPKDITDIVLVVDSKNRVDTKILNALGLRDKDKIDFKEVLGKEIKLVFNNQYYTKYMNMFIPNTNLDDVYYNKENLTLKIVGIVRNKEDNYLGQIATSMNSLGNITDTSSMMSSNNIGSILYKNDLVEKVISVNSNSDIVLSQSKSDNSVFTGEKLDSDSKENMLLYLGSKDEPFMINIYPKDFESKDKIIEYLDKYNIDKNDENKIVYNDLASTFISFGSKIMDAITVVLIAFSAVSLVVSSIMIGIITYISVLERTKEIGVLRSLGARKKDVSRVFNAETFIVGVLSGLIGVLIARLLIIPVNIILKDLTGLSNVAILDPLHALLLIVISTTLTLIGGAIPANMASKKDPVIALRTE
;
A
#
# COMPACT_ATOMS: atom_id res chain seq x y z
N ALA A 1 -28.61 -42.71 76.97
CA ALA A 1 -27.34 -42.51 76.29
C ALA A 1 -26.18 -43.30 76.94
N LYS A 2 -26.04 -43.25 78.31
CA LYS A 2 -24.93 -43.92 79.01
C LYS A 2 -24.81 -45.44 78.75
N LYS A 3 -25.95 -46.12 78.44
CA LYS A 3 -26.04 -47.59 78.24
C LYS A 3 -25.41 -48.06 76.87
N TYR A 4 -25.21 -47.12 75.96
CA TYR A 4 -24.74 -47.44 74.63
C TYR A 4 -23.39 -46.70 74.26
N ALA A 5 -22.88 -45.96 75.23
CA ALA A 5 -21.64 -45.24 75.03
C ALA A 5 -20.41 -46.12 75.34
N THR A 6 -19.45 -46.18 74.41
CA THR A 6 -18.18 -46.87 74.60
C THR A 6 -17.19 -46.08 75.50
N ARG A 7 -17.42 -44.76 75.65
CA ARG A 7 -16.66 -43.88 76.52
C ARG A 7 -17.57 -42.75 77.01
N ILE A 8 -17.53 -42.48 78.28
CA ILE A 8 -18.27 -41.39 78.89
C ILE A 8 -17.27 -40.41 79.49
N ILE A 9 -17.37 -39.16 79.10
CA ILE A 9 -16.53 -38.07 79.62
C ILE A 9 -17.53 -37.11 80.26
N GLU A 10 -17.45 -36.88 81.59
CA GLU A 10 -18.19 -35.85 82.30
C GLU A 10 -17.36 -34.58 82.39
N VAL A 11 -17.98 -33.52 81.91
CA VAL A 11 -17.35 -32.17 81.97
C VAL A 11 -18.21 -31.25 82.80
N LYS A 12 -17.69 -30.58 83.76
CA LYS A 12 -18.34 -29.54 84.57
C LYS A 12 -17.38 -28.31 84.65
N ASP A 13 -17.98 -27.15 84.41
CA ASP A 13 -17.23 -25.85 84.40
C ASP A 13 -16.01 -25.79 83.53
N GLY A 14 -16.02 -26.58 82.41
CA GLY A 14 -14.91 -26.62 81.45
C GLY A 14 -13.82 -27.62 81.77
N GLU A 15 -13.89 -28.32 82.91
CA GLU A 15 -12.92 -29.34 83.30
C GLU A 15 -13.54 -30.76 83.22
N VAL A 16 -12.73 -31.73 82.84
CA VAL A 16 -13.13 -33.16 82.75
C VAL A 16 -13.08 -33.74 84.17
N ILE A 17 -14.28 -34.03 84.77
CA ILE A 17 -14.43 -34.59 86.13
C ILE A 17 -14.23 -36.10 86.08
N SER A 18 -14.76 -36.78 85.12
CA SER A 18 -14.56 -38.24 84.98
C SER A 18 -14.48 -38.66 83.51
N ASP A 19 -13.66 -39.65 83.24
CA ASP A 19 -13.49 -40.29 81.97
C ASP A 19 -13.48 -41.82 82.18
N SER A 20 -14.50 -42.51 81.63
CA SER A 20 -14.68 -43.98 81.80
C SER A 20 -13.59 -44.82 81.15
N LEU A 21 -12.84 -44.23 80.23
CA LEU A 21 -11.67 -44.87 79.55
C LEU A 21 -10.60 -43.79 79.36
N PRO A 22 -9.84 -43.44 80.41
CA PRO A 22 -8.75 -42.46 80.29
C PRO A 22 -7.73 -43.03 79.33
N LYS A 23 -7.40 -42.32 78.29
CA LYS A 23 -6.36 -42.69 77.34
C LYS A 23 -5.01 -42.62 78.06
N GLU A 24 -4.40 -43.81 78.30
CA GLU A 24 -2.95 -43.83 78.51
C GLU A 24 -2.28 -43.12 77.34
N LYS A 25 -1.25 -42.33 77.69
CA LYS A 25 -0.47 -41.60 76.67
C LYS A 25 0.18 -42.59 75.70
N TYR A 26 -0.60 -42.97 74.67
CA TYR A 26 -0.01 -43.63 73.54
C TYR A 26 0.95 -42.64 72.87
N LYS A 27 2.21 -42.99 72.86
CA LYS A 27 3.18 -42.37 71.97
C LYS A 27 2.82 -42.77 70.54
N ASP A 28 1.96 -41.97 69.94
CA ASP A 28 1.60 -42.14 68.52
C ASP A 28 2.87 -42.00 67.67
N LYS A 29 3.45 -43.16 67.26
CA LYS A 29 4.53 -43.24 66.26
C LYS A 29 3.97 -43.27 64.81
N ASN A 30 2.69 -43.01 64.63
CA ASN A 30 2.13 -42.89 63.31
C ASN A 30 1.94 -41.39 62.95
N ASN A 31 2.96 -40.83 62.33
CA ASN A 31 2.76 -39.60 61.54
C ASN A 31 1.68 -39.90 60.50
N ILE A 32 0.42 -39.62 60.81
CA ILE A 32 -0.63 -39.52 59.79
C ILE A 32 -0.26 -38.26 58.97
N GLU A 33 0.48 -38.46 57.88
CA GLU A 33 0.62 -37.45 56.83
C GLU A 33 -0.76 -37.18 56.25
N ILE A 34 -1.44 -36.19 56.77
CA ILE A 34 -2.67 -35.68 56.16
C ILE A 34 -2.25 -35.14 54.78
N LYS A 35 -2.40 -35.93 53.74
CA LYS A 35 -2.24 -35.49 52.36
C LYS A 35 -3.08 -34.26 52.16
N LYS A 36 -2.40 -33.11 52.00
CA LYS A 36 -3.09 -31.86 51.71
C LYS A 36 -3.84 -32.01 50.35
N THR A 37 -5.13 -32.25 50.41
CA THR A 37 -5.97 -32.31 49.21
C THR A 37 -5.88 -30.98 48.46
N LYS A 38 -5.50 -31.03 47.17
CA LYS A 38 -5.46 -29.86 46.31
C LYS A 38 -6.61 -29.98 45.31
N MET A 39 -7.47 -28.97 45.22
CA MET A 39 -8.45 -28.91 44.13
C MET A 39 -7.69 -28.80 42.79
N SER A 40 -7.99 -29.73 41.86
CA SER A 40 -7.40 -29.67 40.51
C SER A 40 -8.03 -28.50 39.72
N LEU A 41 -7.29 -27.96 38.72
CA LEU A 41 -7.83 -26.93 37.83
C LEU A 41 -9.06 -27.44 37.06
N LEU A 42 -9.05 -28.69 36.62
CA LEU A 42 -10.20 -29.30 35.93
C LEU A 42 -11.44 -29.38 36.83
N THR A 43 -11.29 -29.69 38.13
CA THR A 43 -12.40 -29.69 39.08
C THR A 43 -12.93 -28.26 39.28
N ALA A 44 -12.07 -27.27 39.38
CA ALA A 44 -12.46 -25.87 39.47
C ALA A 44 -13.25 -25.41 38.24
N LEU A 45 -12.76 -25.73 37.03
CA LEU A 45 -13.44 -25.44 35.77
C LEU A 45 -14.82 -26.11 35.68
N LYS A 46 -14.91 -27.41 36.06
CA LYS A 46 -16.21 -28.12 36.06
C LYS A 46 -17.23 -27.53 37.04
N LEU A 47 -16.80 -27.11 38.22
CA LEU A 47 -17.64 -26.43 39.19
C LEU A 47 -18.08 -25.07 38.67
N SER A 48 -17.17 -24.28 38.13
CA SER A 48 -17.47 -22.97 37.56
C SER A 48 -18.40 -23.06 36.35
N PHE A 49 -18.20 -24.05 35.47
CA PHE A 49 -19.10 -24.30 34.35
C PHE A 49 -20.54 -24.63 34.78
N ASN A 50 -20.71 -25.47 35.79
CA ASN A 50 -22.02 -25.77 36.35
C ASN A 50 -22.69 -24.53 36.93
N ASN A 51 -21.93 -23.67 37.61
CA ASN A 51 -22.43 -22.40 38.15
C ASN A 51 -22.89 -21.44 37.03
N ILE A 52 -22.10 -21.33 35.97
CA ILE A 52 -22.43 -20.53 34.79
C ILE A 52 -23.73 -21.03 34.16
N ARG A 53 -23.90 -22.36 34.06
CA ARG A 53 -25.11 -22.97 33.48
C ARG A 53 -26.37 -22.66 34.27
N THR A 54 -26.29 -22.45 35.58
CA THR A 54 -27.46 -22.07 36.42
C THR A 54 -27.81 -20.58 36.27
N LYS A 55 -26.84 -19.70 35.95
CA LYS A 55 -27.00 -18.24 35.83
C LYS A 55 -26.68 -17.73 34.41
N LYS A 56 -27.21 -18.42 33.36
CA LYS A 56 -26.92 -18.18 31.94
C LYS A 56 -27.07 -16.71 31.52
N GLY A 57 -28.17 -16.05 31.92
CA GLY A 57 -28.45 -14.67 31.51
C GLY A 57 -27.41 -13.67 31.98
N ARG A 58 -26.99 -13.75 33.25
CA ARG A 58 -25.95 -12.87 33.79
C ARG A 58 -24.60 -13.09 33.07
N THR A 59 -24.18 -14.35 32.94
CA THR A 59 -22.93 -14.68 32.30
C THR A 59 -22.89 -14.24 30.85
N PHE A 60 -24.00 -14.40 30.12
CA PHE A 60 -24.12 -13.91 28.75
C PHE A 60 -23.98 -12.38 28.67
N LEU A 61 -24.72 -11.64 29.52
CA LEU A 61 -24.64 -10.18 29.56
C LEU A 61 -23.22 -9.69 29.89
N THR A 62 -22.56 -10.36 30.86
CA THR A 62 -21.18 -10.03 31.23
C THR A 62 -20.21 -10.28 30.07
N ALA A 63 -20.31 -11.45 29.42
CA ALA A 63 -19.49 -11.81 28.29
C ALA A 63 -19.73 -10.88 27.09
N PHE A 64 -21.00 -10.53 26.83
CA PHE A 64 -21.39 -9.59 25.78
C PHE A 64 -20.83 -8.18 26.04
N ALA A 65 -21.03 -7.63 27.25
CA ALA A 65 -20.50 -6.33 27.61
C ALA A 65 -18.96 -6.28 27.49
N SER A 66 -18.30 -7.37 27.89
CA SER A 66 -16.84 -7.49 27.76
C SER A 66 -16.36 -7.67 26.32
N SER A 67 -17.22 -8.17 25.42
CA SER A 67 -16.88 -8.39 24.03
C SER A 67 -16.83 -7.11 23.19
N ILE A 68 -17.42 -6.00 23.66
CA ILE A 68 -17.50 -4.73 22.90
C ILE A 68 -16.12 -4.21 22.51
N GLY A 69 -15.15 -4.22 23.45
CA GLY A 69 -13.78 -3.82 23.16
C GLY A 69 -13.09 -4.75 22.15
N ILE A 70 -13.38 -6.06 22.23
CA ILE A 70 -12.83 -7.04 21.28
C ILE A 70 -13.44 -6.86 19.89
N ILE A 71 -14.74 -6.55 19.79
CA ILE A 71 -15.40 -6.24 18.51
C ILE A 71 -14.71 -5.06 17.84
N GLY A 72 -14.48 -3.96 18.58
CA GLY A 72 -13.82 -2.77 18.04
C GLY A 72 -12.44 -3.07 17.47
N ILE A 73 -11.57 -3.73 18.26
CA ILE A 73 -10.22 -4.10 17.80
C ILE A 73 -10.28 -5.08 16.62
N SER A 74 -11.20 -6.06 16.65
CA SER A 74 -11.35 -7.03 15.56
C SER A 74 -11.68 -6.36 14.24
N ILE A 75 -12.56 -5.36 14.24
CA ILE A 75 -12.92 -4.61 13.02
C ILE A 75 -11.72 -3.78 12.52
N ILE A 76 -11.01 -3.11 13.44
CA ILE A 76 -9.83 -2.29 13.09
C ILE A 76 -8.73 -3.15 12.48
N LEU A 77 -8.36 -4.27 13.14
CA LEU A 77 -7.36 -5.19 12.61
C LEU A 77 -7.80 -5.84 11.29
N SER A 78 -9.12 -6.06 11.12
CA SER A 78 -9.64 -6.59 9.85
C SER A 78 -9.50 -5.58 8.72
N LEU A 79 -9.72 -4.30 9.01
CA LEU A 79 -9.59 -3.23 8.02
C LEU A 79 -8.12 -3.01 7.67
N SER A 80 -7.23 -2.97 8.66
CA SER A 80 -5.78 -2.87 8.44
C SER A 80 -5.25 -4.02 7.58
N ASN A 81 -5.51 -5.27 7.99
CA ASN A 81 -5.07 -6.44 7.24
C ASN A 81 -5.68 -6.55 5.83
N GLY A 82 -6.92 -6.10 5.68
CA GLY A 82 -7.57 -6.07 4.37
C GLY A 82 -7.00 -4.97 3.47
N PHE A 83 -6.66 -3.82 4.02
CA PHE A 83 -5.96 -2.75 3.31
C PHE A 83 -4.59 -3.21 2.82
N ASP A 84 -3.78 -3.85 3.69
CA ASP A 84 -2.48 -4.39 3.29
C ASP A 84 -2.61 -5.37 2.12
N LYS A 85 -3.62 -6.25 2.16
CA LYS A 85 -3.91 -7.16 1.04
C LYS A 85 -4.37 -6.46 -0.23
N GLN A 86 -5.13 -5.35 -0.11
CA GLN A 86 -5.50 -4.55 -1.28
C GLN A 86 -4.27 -3.86 -1.87
N VAL A 87 -3.37 -3.36 -1.03
CA VAL A 87 -2.07 -2.82 -1.46
C VAL A 87 -1.27 -3.88 -2.20
N ASP A 88 -1.17 -5.12 -1.69
CA ASP A 88 -0.47 -6.23 -2.35
C ASP A 88 -1.08 -6.58 -3.73
N ILE A 89 -2.42 -6.67 -3.80
CA ILE A 89 -3.12 -6.93 -5.07
C ILE A 89 -2.88 -5.78 -6.05
N TYR A 90 -2.96 -4.56 -5.55
CA TYR A 90 -2.74 -3.36 -6.33
C TYR A 90 -1.31 -3.28 -6.86
N GLN A 91 -0.32 -3.61 -6.02
CA GLN A 91 1.08 -3.70 -6.42
C GLN A 91 1.28 -4.69 -7.58
N LYS A 92 0.70 -5.88 -7.47
CA LYS A 92 0.82 -6.93 -8.51
C LYS A 92 0.21 -6.51 -9.84
N ASN A 93 -0.92 -5.81 -9.82
CA ASN A 93 -1.67 -5.46 -11.03
C ASN A 93 -1.20 -4.14 -11.66
N THR A 94 -0.47 -3.32 -10.92
CA THR A 94 -0.15 -1.95 -11.32
C THR A 94 1.31 -1.76 -11.73
N LEU A 95 2.18 -2.75 -11.46
CA LEU A 95 3.62 -2.64 -11.73
C LEU A 95 3.95 -2.37 -13.21
N SER A 96 3.16 -2.90 -14.15
CA SER A 96 3.34 -2.66 -15.58
C SER A 96 3.14 -1.19 -15.98
N ASN A 97 2.43 -0.40 -15.15
CA ASN A 97 2.16 1.01 -15.41
C ASN A 97 3.07 1.98 -14.65
N PHE A 98 3.80 1.49 -13.64
CA PHE A 98 4.74 2.30 -12.87
C PHE A 98 6.15 1.73 -12.98
N PRO A 99 6.85 2.06 -14.05
CA PRO A 99 8.23 1.65 -14.20
C PRO A 99 9.13 2.30 -13.16
N ILE A 100 10.27 1.69 -12.91
CA ILE A 100 11.41 2.37 -12.32
C ILE A 100 11.97 3.29 -13.40
N THR A 101 11.93 4.58 -13.15
CA THR A 101 12.31 5.60 -14.13
C THR A 101 13.67 6.20 -13.79
N ILE A 102 14.58 6.19 -14.76
CA ILE A 102 15.88 6.85 -14.70
C ILE A 102 15.85 7.97 -15.74
N SER A 103 15.80 9.21 -15.30
CA SER A 103 15.77 10.39 -16.18
C SER A 103 17.07 11.16 -16.09
N LYS A 104 17.48 11.86 -17.16
CA LYS A 104 18.65 12.75 -17.18
C LYS A 104 18.55 13.82 -16.08
N SER A 105 17.35 14.33 -15.83
CA SER A 105 17.05 15.21 -14.69
C SER A 105 15.99 14.55 -13.83
N THR A 106 16.24 14.39 -12.54
CA THR A 106 15.33 13.75 -11.60
C THR A 106 15.30 14.51 -10.28
N MET A 107 14.18 14.43 -9.59
CA MET A 107 14.11 14.96 -8.23
C MET A 107 14.81 13.98 -7.28
N SER A 108 15.84 14.48 -6.58
CA SER A 108 16.49 13.79 -5.48
C SER A 108 16.05 14.44 -4.19
N MET A 109 14.99 13.92 -3.59
CA MET A 109 14.56 14.33 -2.26
C MET A 109 14.72 13.16 -1.30
N ASP A 110 15.32 13.42 -0.15
CA ASP A 110 15.27 12.47 0.94
C ASP A 110 13.85 12.45 1.57
N GLU A 111 13.56 11.41 2.36
CA GLU A 111 12.26 11.21 2.98
C GLU A 111 11.84 12.41 3.85
N LYS A 112 12.80 13.06 4.51
CA LYS A 112 12.57 14.21 5.37
C LYS A 112 12.23 15.47 4.57
N GLN A 113 12.93 15.72 3.47
CA GLN A 113 12.66 16.83 2.55
C GLN A 113 11.28 16.67 1.91
N MET A 114 10.89 15.43 1.58
CA MET A 114 9.56 15.13 1.04
C MET A 114 8.46 15.37 2.10
N GLU A 115 8.67 14.97 3.36
CA GLU A 115 7.74 15.24 4.46
C GLU A 115 7.61 16.75 4.74
N GLU A 116 8.70 17.50 4.73
CA GLU A 116 8.70 18.96 4.91
C GLU A 116 7.95 19.66 3.78
N MET A 117 8.16 19.25 2.52
CA MET A 117 7.46 19.77 1.37
C MET A 117 5.95 19.46 1.41
N MET A 118 5.59 18.21 1.72
CA MET A 118 4.18 17.82 1.85
C MET A 118 3.50 18.50 3.04
N GLY A 119 4.20 18.67 4.17
CA GLY A 119 3.72 19.45 5.32
C GLY A 119 3.47 20.91 4.97
N SER A 120 4.26 21.51 4.07
CA SER A 120 4.05 22.87 3.59
C SER A 120 2.90 22.99 2.59
N MET A 121 2.62 21.95 1.81
CA MET A 121 1.50 21.92 0.84
C MET A 121 0.15 21.59 1.48
N MET A 122 0.15 20.87 2.60
CA MET A 122 -1.04 20.63 3.42
C MET A 122 -0.83 21.28 4.78
N PRO A 123 -1.08 22.59 4.92
CA PRO A 123 -1.00 23.22 6.22
C PRO A 123 -2.06 22.58 7.11
N GLY A 124 -1.62 21.66 7.99
CA GLY A 124 -2.39 21.35 9.17
C GLY A 124 -2.67 22.63 9.94
N GLU A 125 -3.53 22.59 10.95
CA GLU A 125 -3.63 23.68 11.94
C GLU A 125 -2.28 23.78 12.70
N GLY A 126 -1.20 24.05 11.96
CA GLY A 126 0.16 24.16 12.42
C GLY A 126 0.44 25.57 12.92
N ASP A 127 1.46 25.71 13.69
CA ASP A 127 1.98 26.95 14.24
C ASP A 127 2.34 27.93 13.13
N TYR A 128 1.33 28.75 12.72
CA TYR A 128 1.64 29.92 11.91
C TYR A 128 2.55 30.84 12.71
N PRO A 129 3.66 31.35 12.12
CA PRO A 129 4.52 32.31 12.78
C PRO A 129 3.69 33.49 13.28
N LYS A 130 3.78 33.84 14.58
CA LYS A 130 3.03 34.94 15.19
C LYS A 130 3.77 36.28 15.11
N ASP A 131 5.01 36.23 14.68
CA ASP A 131 5.87 37.38 14.43
C ASP A 131 5.45 38.10 13.14
N LYS A 132 5.66 39.41 13.14
CA LYS A 132 5.29 40.27 12.00
C LYS A 132 6.46 40.41 11.03
N VAL A 133 7.05 39.27 10.59
CA VAL A 133 8.17 39.21 9.65
C VAL A 133 7.83 38.33 8.46
N ILE A 134 8.38 38.66 7.32
CA ILE A 134 8.31 37.88 6.11
C ILE A 134 9.62 37.10 6.02
N TYR A 135 9.53 35.77 5.97
CA TYR A 135 10.69 34.91 5.74
C TYR A 135 10.93 34.78 4.24
N SER A 136 12.19 35.01 3.83
CA SER A 136 12.60 34.72 2.46
C SER A 136 12.64 33.22 2.28
N PHE A 137 11.94 32.72 1.28
CA PHE A 137 11.95 31.30 0.87
C PHE A 137 12.35 31.22 -0.60
N ASP A 138 13.46 30.59 -0.88
CA ASP A 138 13.90 30.31 -2.24
C ASP A 138 13.74 28.81 -2.49
N ILE A 139 12.78 28.42 -3.31
CA ILE A 139 12.57 27.04 -3.73
C ILE A 139 13.77 26.44 -4.46
N ASN A 140 14.58 27.28 -5.10
CA ASN A 140 15.80 26.85 -5.80
C ASN A 140 16.97 26.60 -4.85
N SER A 141 16.88 27.00 -3.58
CA SER A 141 17.91 26.72 -2.56
C SER A 141 17.89 25.27 -2.07
N TYR A 142 16.78 24.56 -2.31
CA TYR A 142 16.80 23.11 -2.20
C TYR A 142 17.40 22.57 -3.49
N ASP A 143 18.53 21.95 -3.39
CA ASP A 143 19.21 21.24 -4.51
C ASP A 143 18.40 19.97 -4.84
N MET A 144 17.14 20.20 -5.31
CA MET A 144 16.14 19.14 -5.53
C MET A 144 16.32 18.45 -6.89
N LEU A 145 17.13 19.03 -7.76
CA LEU A 145 17.34 18.50 -9.10
C LEU A 145 18.71 17.84 -9.19
N HIS A 146 18.69 16.52 -9.28
CA HIS A 146 19.88 15.74 -9.59
C HIS A 146 19.97 15.52 -11.09
N THR A 147 21.15 15.75 -11.68
CA THR A 147 21.40 15.47 -13.10
C THR A 147 22.14 14.14 -13.23
N ASN A 148 21.43 13.12 -13.70
CA ASN A 148 22.03 11.83 -13.99
C ASN A 148 22.92 11.89 -15.23
N ASN A 149 24.13 11.39 -15.12
CA ASN A 149 25.01 11.20 -16.26
C ASN A 149 24.78 9.79 -16.85
N ILE A 150 23.82 9.68 -17.79
CA ILE A 150 23.46 8.41 -18.45
C ILE A 150 24.50 8.13 -19.52
N THR A 151 25.64 7.54 -19.12
CA THR A 151 26.73 7.19 -20.03
C THR A 151 26.44 5.91 -20.81
N LYS A 152 27.18 5.70 -21.91
CA LYS A 152 27.12 4.42 -22.63
C LYS A 152 27.46 3.22 -21.75
N GLU A 153 28.41 3.36 -20.82
CA GLU A 153 28.74 2.33 -19.84
C GLU A 153 27.55 1.98 -18.93
N TYR A 154 26.77 2.99 -18.51
CA TYR A 154 25.56 2.76 -17.71
C TYR A 154 24.46 2.07 -18.52
N ILE A 155 24.29 2.44 -19.80
CA ILE A 155 23.33 1.76 -20.68
C ILE A 155 23.72 0.29 -20.84
N GLU A 156 24.99 -0.02 -21.10
CA GLU A 156 25.51 -1.39 -21.18
C GLU A 156 25.37 -2.15 -19.83
N TYR A 157 25.37 -1.44 -18.69
CA TYR A 157 25.09 -2.01 -17.38
C TYR A 157 23.61 -2.40 -17.26
N ILE A 158 22.70 -1.51 -17.65
CA ILE A 158 21.26 -1.76 -17.62
C ILE A 158 20.87 -2.89 -18.59
N GLU A 159 21.49 -2.98 -19.78
CA GLU A 159 21.25 -4.05 -20.75
C GLU A 159 21.70 -5.45 -20.25
N LYS A 160 22.52 -5.52 -19.20
CA LYS A 160 22.90 -6.78 -18.53
C LYS A 160 21.99 -7.17 -17.38
N LEU A 161 20.95 -6.42 -17.12
CA LEU A 161 19.92 -6.78 -16.15
C LEU A 161 19.29 -8.12 -16.56
N ASP A 162 18.99 -8.97 -15.57
CA ASP A 162 18.39 -10.29 -15.81
C ASP A 162 17.00 -10.15 -16.44
N ASP A 163 16.86 -10.63 -17.67
CA ASP A 163 15.62 -10.57 -18.45
C ASP A 163 14.44 -11.23 -17.73
N SER A 164 14.69 -12.19 -16.83
CA SER A 164 13.64 -12.85 -16.06
C SER A 164 12.96 -11.94 -15.03
N LEU A 165 13.58 -10.81 -14.68
CA LEU A 165 13.08 -9.84 -13.69
C LEU A 165 12.21 -8.74 -14.32
N ILE A 166 12.24 -8.57 -15.63
CA ILE A 166 11.60 -7.46 -16.33
C ILE A 166 10.60 -7.94 -17.37
N SER A 167 9.47 -7.25 -17.46
CA SER A 167 8.47 -7.43 -18.54
C SER A 167 8.86 -6.62 -19.77
N GLY A 168 9.61 -5.54 -19.59
CA GLY A 168 10.08 -4.71 -20.68
C GLY A 168 10.99 -3.57 -20.20
N ILE A 169 11.70 -2.98 -21.16
CA ILE A 169 12.52 -1.79 -20.96
C ILE A 169 12.31 -0.82 -22.11
N SER A 170 12.17 0.47 -21.83
CA SER A 170 12.06 1.49 -22.85
C SER A 170 13.14 2.56 -22.70
N PHE A 171 13.67 2.99 -23.84
CA PHE A 171 14.67 4.04 -23.95
C PHE A 171 14.06 5.23 -24.67
N THR A 172 13.66 6.26 -23.92
CA THR A 172 13.12 7.48 -24.51
C THR A 172 14.24 8.42 -24.88
N ARG A 173 14.25 8.87 -26.13
CA ARG A 173 15.27 9.75 -26.69
C ARG A 173 14.70 11.14 -26.89
N ALA A 174 15.53 12.17 -26.71
CA ALA A 174 15.15 13.57 -26.94
C ALA A 174 15.00 13.94 -28.42
N THR A 175 15.21 12.98 -29.33
CA THR A 175 15.18 13.19 -30.77
C THR A 175 13.79 13.60 -31.24
N ASN A 176 13.69 14.73 -31.92
CA ASN A 176 12.47 15.21 -32.54
C ASN A 176 12.09 14.35 -33.74
N LEU A 177 10.82 13.94 -33.81
CA LEU A 177 10.25 13.31 -34.99
C LEU A 177 9.56 14.39 -35.81
N ASN A 178 10.06 14.65 -37.02
CA ASN A 178 9.43 15.59 -37.95
C ASN A 178 8.23 14.89 -38.59
N LEU A 179 7.02 15.19 -38.14
CA LEU A 179 5.80 14.49 -38.55
C LEU A 179 4.93 15.38 -39.40
N LEU A 180 4.40 14.82 -40.49
CA LEU A 180 3.43 15.48 -41.35
C LEU A 180 2.14 14.65 -41.44
N VAL A 181 1.00 15.32 -41.27
CA VAL A 181 -0.34 14.74 -41.40
C VAL A 181 -1.09 15.44 -42.52
N LYS A 182 -1.78 14.67 -43.35
CA LYS A 182 -2.63 15.19 -44.39
C LYS A 182 -4.09 15.21 -43.92
N ASN A 183 -4.71 16.38 -43.96
CA ASN A 183 -6.12 16.60 -43.65
C ASN A 183 -6.85 17.18 -44.86
N GLY A 184 -7.56 16.32 -45.58
CA GLY A 184 -8.14 16.70 -46.88
C GLY A 184 -7.05 16.96 -47.92
N GLU A 185 -6.97 18.19 -48.42
CA GLU A 185 -5.89 18.61 -49.33
C GLU A 185 -4.71 19.25 -48.61
N ASP A 186 -4.88 19.69 -47.36
CA ASP A 186 -3.85 20.41 -46.59
C ASP A 186 -2.89 19.45 -45.88
N VAL A 187 -1.59 19.70 -46.04
CA VAL A 187 -0.53 19.04 -45.27
C VAL A 187 -0.07 19.93 -44.13
N LYS A 188 -0.01 19.38 -42.92
CA LYS A 188 0.42 20.10 -41.71
C LYS A 188 1.53 19.37 -40.97
N SER A 189 2.45 20.13 -40.42
CA SER A 189 3.40 19.62 -39.44
C SER A 189 2.73 19.45 -38.09
N VAL A 190 2.98 18.34 -37.43
CA VAL A 190 2.53 18.04 -36.07
C VAL A 190 3.74 17.60 -35.24
N SER A 191 3.72 17.90 -33.94
CA SER A 191 4.79 17.46 -33.05
C SER A 191 4.45 16.14 -32.38
N SER A 192 5.47 15.41 -31.92
CA SER A 192 5.31 14.21 -31.08
C SER A 192 4.53 14.52 -29.80
N ASN A 193 4.69 15.73 -29.25
CA ASN A 193 3.98 16.15 -28.05
C ASN A 193 2.49 16.40 -28.32
N GLU A 194 2.13 16.98 -29.47
CA GLU A 194 0.70 17.17 -29.85
C GLU A 194 -0.02 15.84 -30.02
N LEU A 195 0.69 14.81 -30.49
CA LEU A 195 0.18 13.46 -30.65
C LEU A 195 0.32 12.62 -29.37
N ASN A 196 0.95 13.17 -28.33
CA ASN A 196 1.28 12.45 -27.10
C ASN A 196 1.90 11.07 -27.41
N MET A 197 2.99 11.09 -28.21
CA MET A 197 3.64 9.86 -28.66
C MET A 197 4.50 9.25 -27.57
N GLY A 198 4.40 7.92 -27.41
CA GLY A 198 5.16 7.15 -26.44
C GLY A 198 5.85 5.95 -27.06
N VAL A 199 6.91 5.49 -26.41
CA VAL A 199 7.71 4.34 -26.85
C VAL A 199 7.13 3.06 -26.26
N ILE A 200 6.88 2.06 -27.10
CA ILE A 200 6.56 0.70 -26.65
C ILE A 200 7.84 0.10 -26.03
N PRO A 201 7.77 -0.41 -24.80
CA PRO A 201 8.91 -1.10 -24.19
C PRO A 201 9.43 -2.24 -25.06
N LYS A 202 10.76 -2.39 -25.13
CA LYS A 202 11.38 -3.52 -25.78
C LYS A 202 11.14 -4.77 -24.94
N GLU A 203 10.56 -5.79 -25.56
CA GLU A 203 10.33 -7.07 -24.94
C GLU A 203 11.64 -7.84 -24.82
N LEU A 204 11.91 -8.32 -23.62
CA LEU A 204 13.11 -9.13 -23.33
C LEU A 204 12.71 -10.58 -23.02
N ASP A 205 11.48 -10.83 -22.60
CA ASP A 205 10.91 -12.15 -22.44
C ASP A 205 9.88 -12.45 -23.55
N LYS A 206 9.54 -13.72 -23.77
CA LYS A 206 8.68 -14.17 -24.88
C LYS A 206 7.20 -13.74 -24.76
N GLU A 207 6.82 -13.10 -23.69
CA GLU A 207 5.48 -12.58 -23.48
C GLU A 207 5.42 -11.13 -24.01
N ASP A 208 4.47 -10.89 -24.91
CA ASP A 208 4.29 -9.59 -25.57
C ASP A 208 3.75 -8.56 -24.55
N PHE A 209 4.58 -7.60 -24.16
CA PHE A 209 4.21 -6.49 -23.26
C PHE A 209 2.87 -5.85 -23.65
N MET A 210 2.63 -5.69 -24.95
CA MET A 210 1.37 -5.11 -25.44
C MET A 210 0.16 -5.97 -25.08
N MET A 211 0.29 -7.31 -25.16
CA MET A 211 -0.81 -8.22 -24.79
C MET A 211 -1.04 -8.26 -23.29
N GLU A 212 -0.02 -8.06 -22.48
CA GLU A 212 -0.14 -8.00 -21.02
C GLU A 212 -0.76 -6.68 -20.53
N ALA A 213 -0.31 -5.55 -21.09
CA ALA A 213 -0.69 -4.22 -20.63
C ALA A 213 -1.99 -3.70 -21.25
N PHE A 214 -2.36 -4.15 -22.46
CA PHE A 214 -3.47 -3.59 -23.22
C PHE A 214 -4.45 -4.64 -23.75
N ASP A 215 -5.73 -4.26 -23.82
CA ASP A 215 -6.75 -4.97 -24.57
C ASP A 215 -6.81 -4.42 -26.00
N LEU A 216 -6.69 -5.29 -27.00
CA LEU A 216 -6.91 -4.92 -28.40
C LEU A 216 -8.40 -4.78 -28.66
N LEU A 217 -8.84 -3.57 -29.04
CA LEU A 217 -10.26 -3.28 -29.33
C LEU A 217 -10.59 -3.50 -30.80
N ASP A 218 -9.66 -3.12 -31.71
CA ASP A 218 -9.80 -3.32 -33.14
C ASP A 218 -8.42 -3.24 -33.84
N GLY A 219 -8.26 -3.89 -35.00
CA GLY A 219 -7.01 -3.94 -35.76
C GLY A 219 -6.05 -5.02 -35.24
N GLU A 220 -4.76 -4.72 -35.15
CA GLU A 220 -3.71 -5.64 -34.72
C GLU A 220 -2.66 -4.92 -33.86
N TYR A 221 -1.89 -5.69 -33.08
CA TYR A 221 -0.72 -5.16 -32.37
C TYR A 221 0.40 -4.82 -33.36
N PRO A 222 1.28 -3.82 -33.05
CA PRO A 222 2.32 -3.35 -33.95
C PRO A 222 3.39 -4.43 -34.17
N LYS A 223 3.69 -4.74 -35.43
CA LYS A 223 4.70 -5.74 -35.85
C LYS A 223 5.91 -5.08 -36.45
N ASP A 224 5.67 -4.14 -37.36
CA ASP A 224 6.74 -3.44 -38.08
C ASP A 224 7.14 -2.13 -37.37
N ILE A 225 8.33 -1.60 -37.70
CA ILE A 225 8.85 -0.34 -37.13
C ILE A 225 7.98 0.87 -37.46
N THR A 226 7.18 0.80 -38.50
CA THR A 226 6.26 1.85 -38.96
C THR A 226 4.84 1.70 -38.41
N ASP A 227 4.56 0.61 -37.70
CA ASP A 227 3.28 0.39 -37.08
C ASP A 227 3.16 1.21 -35.80
N ILE A 228 2.05 1.93 -35.68
CA ILE A 228 1.69 2.68 -34.48
C ILE A 228 0.29 2.27 -34.01
N VAL A 229 0.04 2.38 -32.72
CA VAL A 229 -1.28 2.08 -32.13
C VAL A 229 -1.82 3.27 -31.37
N LEU A 230 -3.14 3.44 -31.41
CA LEU A 230 -3.85 4.46 -30.65
C LEU A 230 -4.35 3.87 -29.34
N VAL A 231 -4.02 4.52 -28.22
CA VAL A 231 -4.50 4.17 -26.86
C VAL A 231 -5.73 5.01 -26.54
N VAL A 232 -6.80 4.35 -26.12
CA VAL A 232 -8.03 4.99 -25.62
C VAL A 232 -8.20 4.76 -24.14
N ASP A 233 -8.96 5.64 -23.47
CA ASP A 233 -9.29 5.48 -22.05
C ASP A 233 -10.35 4.38 -21.82
N SER A 234 -10.71 4.14 -20.55
CA SER A 234 -11.74 3.16 -20.15
C SER A 234 -13.12 3.41 -20.75
N LYS A 235 -13.38 4.60 -21.30
CA LYS A 235 -14.64 4.99 -21.97
C LYS A 235 -14.48 5.18 -23.47
N ASN A 236 -13.42 4.63 -24.07
CA ASN A 236 -13.07 4.76 -25.49
C ASN A 236 -12.89 6.22 -25.94
N ARG A 237 -12.30 7.07 -25.10
CA ARG A 237 -12.06 8.48 -25.41
C ARG A 237 -10.58 8.72 -25.67
N VAL A 238 -10.31 9.71 -26.54
CA VAL A 238 -8.99 10.25 -26.85
C VAL A 238 -9.06 11.78 -26.74
N ASP A 239 -7.98 12.43 -26.34
CA ASP A 239 -7.93 13.89 -26.27
C ASP A 239 -8.25 14.49 -27.65
N THR A 240 -9.11 15.50 -27.66
CA THR A 240 -9.51 16.23 -28.87
C THR A 240 -8.33 16.85 -29.61
N LYS A 241 -7.25 17.23 -28.89
CA LYS A 241 -6.01 17.75 -29.51
C LYS A 241 -5.39 16.71 -30.43
N ILE A 242 -5.31 15.43 -29.99
CA ILE A 242 -4.75 14.33 -30.77
C ILE A 242 -5.63 14.05 -32.00
N LEU A 243 -6.94 14.01 -31.81
CA LEU A 243 -7.87 13.82 -32.92
C LEU A 243 -7.76 14.94 -33.95
N ASN A 244 -7.59 16.19 -33.50
CA ASN A 244 -7.36 17.33 -34.37
C ASN A 244 -6.02 17.25 -35.10
N ALA A 245 -4.95 16.83 -34.41
CA ALA A 245 -3.64 16.63 -35.01
C ALA A 245 -3.67 15.51 -36.07
N LEU A 246 -4.46 14.44 -35.85
CA LEU A 246 -4.68 13.38 -36.84
C LEU A 246 -5.61 13.78 -38.00
N GLY A 247 -6.15 15.01 -37.99
CA GLY A 247 -7.08 15.47 -39.03
C GLY A 247 -8.48 14.86 -38.91
N LEU A 248 -8.85 14.37 -37.74
CA LEU A 248 -10.17 13.80 -37.44
C LEU A 248 -11.04 14.85 -36.73
N ARG A 249 -11.39 15.93 -37.44
CA ARG A 249 -12.13 17.08 -36.88
C ARG A 249 -13.63 16.87 -36.86
N ASP A 250 -14.30 17.54 -35.91
CA ASP A 250 -15.71 17.93 -35.89
C ASP A 250 -16.75 16.82 -35.76
N LYS A 251 -16.41 15.67 -35.18
CA LYS A 251 -17.39 14.63 -34.87
C LYS A 251 -17.34 14.30 -33.36
N ASP A 252 -18.50 14.33 -32.72
CA ASP A 252 -18.63 13.84 -31.32
C ASP A 252 -18.36 12.34 -31.20
N LYS A 253 -18.46 11.62 -32.33
CA LYS A 253 -18.23 10.16 -32.41
C LYS A 253 -17.46 9.85 -33.69
N ILE A 254 -16.36 9.12 -33.55
CA ILE A 254 -15.51 8.67 -34.65
C ILE A 254 -15.51 7.14 -34.64
N ASP A 255 -15.81 6.52 -35.78
CA ASP A 255 -15.75 5.07 -35.93
C ASP A 255 -14.26 4.62 -35.92
N PHE A 256 -13.96 3.49 -35.31
CA PHE A 256 -12.60 2.91 -35.29
C PHE A 256 -12.04 2.74 -36.73
N LYS A 257 -12.89 2.42 -37.70
CA LYS A 257 -12.48 2.29 -39.11
C LYS A 257 -11.98 3.59 -39.73
N GLU A 258 -12.38 4.76 -39.19
CA GLU A 258 -11.89 6.04 -39.69
C GLU A 258 -10.48 6.35 -39.11
N VAL A 259 -10.12 5.72 -38.03
CA VAL A 259 -8.81 5.87 -37.34
C VAL A 259 -7.83 4.82 -37.86
N LEU A 260 -8.30 3.56 -37.97
CA LEU A 260 -7.47 2.48 -38.49
C LEU A 260 -7.01 2.78 -39.91
N GLY A 261 -5.74 2.60 -40.17
CA GLY A 261 -5.13 2.87 -41.46
C GLY A 261 -4.75 4.34 -41.70
N LYS A 262 -4.99 5.27 -40.75
CA LYS A 262 -4.50 6.65 -40.85
C LYS A 262 -2.97 6.64 -40.94
N GLU A 263 -2.45 7.48 -41.84
CA GLU A 263 -1.03 7.60 -42.11
C GLU A 263 -0.48 8.91 -41.56
N ILE A 264 0.72 8.83 -41.00
CA ILE A 264 1.55 9.97 -40.59
C ILE A 264 2.88 9.81 -41.32
N LYS A 265 3.33 10.84 -42.04
CA LYS A 265 4.65 10.81 -42.66
C LYS A 265 5.70 11.27 -41.67
N LEU A 266 6.70 10.45 -41.45
CA LEU A 266 7.90 10.80 -40.69
C LEU A 266 8.98 11.20 -41.70
N VAL A 267 9.48 12.42 -41.56
CA VAL A 267 10.39 13.07 -42.52
C VAL A 267 11.74 13.22 -41.88
N PHE A 268 12.80 12.84 -42.59
CA PHE A 268 14.18 13.01 -42.14
C PHE A 268 14.63 14.47 -42.27
N ASN A 269 15.64 14.85 -41.48
CA ASN A 269 16.08 16.24 -41.36
C ASN A 269 16.43 16.88 -42.73
N ASN A 270 17.11 16.19 -43.64
CA ASN A 270 17.53 16.76 -44.92
C ASN A 270 16.34 17.08 -45.85
N GLN A 271 15.17 16.44 -45.67
CA GLN A 271 13.96 16.73 -46.40
C GLN A 271 13.11 17.79 -45.68
N TYR A 272 13.14 17.76 -44.33
CA TYR A 272 12.31 18.66 -43.51
C TYR A 272 12.89 20.05 -43.38
N TYR A 273 14.22 20.18 -43.21
CA TYR A 273 14.88 21.47 -43.05
C TYR A 273 15.56 21.93 -44.31
N THR A 274 15.41 23.20 -44.62
CA THR A 274 16.12 23.86 -45.74
C THR A 274 17.08 24.91 -45.17
N LYS A 275 18.28 24.94 -45.71
CA LYS A 275 19.27 25.96 -45.33
C LYS A 275 18.93 27.30 -45.98
N TYR A 276 18.72 28.31 -45.16
CA TYR A 276 18.51 29.69 -45.57
C TYR A 276 19.58 30.57 -44.94
N MET A 277 20.44 31.14 -45.78
CA MET A 277 21.68 31.83 -45.35
C MET A 277 22.54 30.92 -44.44
N ASN A 278 22.68 31.30 -43.15
CA ASN A 278 23.48 30.54 -42.18
C ASN A 278 22.60 29.78 -41.16
N MET A 279 21.28 29.74 -41.36
CA MET A 279 20.33 29.09 -40.49
C MET A 279 19.56 28.00 -41.24
N PHE A 280 18.92 27.11 -40.49
CA PHE A 280 18.02 26.12 -41.02
C PHE A 280 16.57 26.48 -40.61
N ILE A 281 15.68 26.38 -41.58
CA ILE A 281 14.23 26.62 -41.37
C ILE A 281 13.45 25.40 -41.88
N PRO A 282 12.28 25.11 -41.31
CA PRO A 282 11.39 24.09 -41.87
C PRO A 282 11.06 24.41 -43.34
N ASN A 283 10.96 23.38 -44.16
CA ASN A 283 10.57 23.54 -45.55
C ASN A 283 9.15 24.12 -45.65
N THR A 284 8.97 25.14 -46.47
CA THR A 284 7.70 25.84 -46.67
C THR A 284 6.74 25.09 -47.59
N ASN A 285 7.25 24.23 -48.45
CA ASN A 285 6.47 23.41 -49.36
C ASN A 285 6.24 22.01 -48.75
N LEU A 286 5.32 21.93 -47.79
CA LEU A 286 5.03 20.70 -47.06
C LEU A 286 4.42 19.60 -47.96
N ASP A 287 3.74 19.98 -49.06
CA ASP A 287 3.18 19.00 -50.01
C ASP A 287 4.29 18.20 -50.69
N ASP A 288 5.30 18.86 -51.26
CA ASP A 288 6.43 18.17 -51.90
C ASP A 288 7.19 17.31 -50.88
N VAL A 289 7.36 17.81 -49.65
CA VAL A 289 7.98 17.04 -48.56
C VAL A 289 7.17 15.81 -48.23
N TYR A 290 5.85 15.93 -48.14
CA TYR A 290 4.95 14.84 -47.78
C TYR A 290 5.00 13.65 -48.74
N TYR A 291 5.12 13.95 -50.05
CA TYR A 291 5.18 12.91 -51.09
C TYR A 291 6.59 12.42 -51.40
N ASN A 292 7.60 12.84 -50.66
CA ASN A 292 8.96 12.35 -50.82
C ASN A 292 9.02 10.84 -50.53
N LYS A 293 9.67 10.08 -51.40
CA LYS A 293 9.77 8.62 -51.31
C LYS A 293 10.69 8.13 -50.18
N GLU A 294 11.56 8.99 -49.67
CA GLU A 294 12.47 8.66 -48.56
C GLU A 294 11.76 8.70 -47.20
N ASN A 295 10.59 9.29 -47.10
CA ASN A 295 9.81 9.36 -45.87
C ASN A 295 9.39 7.99 -45.42
N LEU A 296 9.36 7.79 -44.07
CA LEU A 296 8.68 6.64 -43.48
C LEU A 296 7.19 6.95 -43.36
N THR A 297 6.37 5.96 -43.68
CA THR A 297 4.91 6.07 -43.50
C THR A 297 4.49 5.31 -42.26
N LEU A 298 4.21 6.03 -41.18
CA LEU A 298 3.65 5.44 -39.98
C LEU A 298 2.17 5.20 -40.20
N LYS A 299 1.66 4.04 -39.77
CA LYS A 299 0.26 3.66 -39.94
C LYS A 299 -0.36 3.22 -38.62
N ILE A 300 -1.52 3.76 -38.28
CA ILE A 300 -2.29 3.27 -37.12
C ILE A 300 -2.86 1.90 -37.48
N VAL A 301 -2.28 0.83 -36.92
CA VAL A 301 -2.65 -0.56 -37.20
C VAL A 301 -3.63 -1.11 -36.18
N GLY A 302 -3.69 -0.54 -34.97
CA GLY A 302 -4.54 -1.01 -33.88
C GLY A 302 -5.03 0.10 -32.97
N ILE A 303 -6.15 -0.17 -32.33
CA ILE A 303 -6.73 0.63 -31.25
C ILE A 303 -6.74 -0.24 -30.00
N VAL A 304 -6.09 0.24 -28.95
CA VAL A 304 -5.88 -0.51 -27.71
C VAL A 304 -6.38 0.28 -26.51
N ARG A 305 -6.71 -0.42 -25.45
CA ARG A 305 -7.13 0.15 -24.17
C ARG A 305 -6.33 -0.48 -23.03
N ASN A 306 -5.91 0.31 -22.05
CA ASN A 306 -5.31 -0.22 -20.83
C ASN A 306 -6.24 -1.22 -20.15
N LYS A 307 -5.74 -2.37 -19.73
CA LYS A 307 -6.54 -3.34 -18.97
C LYS A 307 -7.09 -2.71 -17.69
N GLU A 308 -8.33 -3.09 -17.31
CA GLU A 308 -9.12 -2.41 -16.25
C GLU A 308 -8.49 -2.39 -14.86
N ASP A 309 -7.52 -3.29 -14.59
CA ASP A 309 -6.86 -3.37 -13.28
C ASP A 309 -5.88 -2.21 -13.00
N ASN A 310 -5.77 -1.24 -13.92
CA ASN A 310 -4.83 -0.14 -13.89
C ASN A 310 -5.44 1.19 -13.42
N TYR A 311 -6.02 1.21 -12.23
CA TYR A 311 -6.73 2.38 -11.69
C TYR A 311 -5.84 3.63 -11.46
N LEU A 312 -4.55 3.47 -11.13
CA LEU A 312 -3.62 4.61 -10.96
C LEU A 312 -3.20 5.25 -12.28
N GLY A 313 -3.11 4.49 -13.36
CA GLY A 313 -2.93 5.06 -14.70
C GLY A 313 -4.08 5.99 -15.08
N GLN A 314 -5.30 5.68 -14.64
CA GLN A 314 -6.47 6.55 -14.82
C GLN A 314 -6.43 7.80 -13.93
N ILE A 315 -5.93 7.71 -12.70
CA ILE A 315 -5.78 8.87 -11.80
C ILE A 315 -4.70 9.81 -12.34
N ALA A 316 -3.57 9.30 -12.81
CA ALA A 316 -2.51 10.11 -13.41
C ALA A 316 -3.01 10.82 -14.69
N THR A 317 -3.81 10.15 -15.52
CA THR A 317 -4.44 10.73 -16.71
C THR A 317 -5.51 11.77 -16.33
N SER A 318 -6.24 11.55 -15.24
CA SER A 318 -7.28 12.46 -14.76
C SER A 318 -6.70 13.70 -14.07
N MET A 319 -5.58 13.59 -13.37
CA MET A 319 -4.87 14.74 -12.77
C MET A 319 -4.26 15.65 -13.84
N ASN A 320 -3.80 15.11 -14.97
CA ASN A 320 -3.34 15.90 -16.11
C ASN A 320 -4.49 16.69 -16.78
N SER A 321 -5.73 16.23 -16.67
CA SER A 321 -6.89 16.95 -17.24
C SER A 321 -7.44 18.04 -16.32
N LEU A 322 -7.05 18.09 -15.05
CA LEU A 322 -7.55 19.05 -14.05
C LEU A 322 -6.65 20.26 -13.79
N GLY A 323 -5.44 20.32 -14.33
CA GLY A 323 -4.51 21.38 -13.95
C GLY A 323 -3.70 22.00 -15.07
N ASN A 324 -4.02 23.21 -15.45
CA ASN A 324 -3.09 24.20 -16.00
C ASN A 324 -2.06 24.61 -14.92
N ILE A 325 -1.30 23.66 -14.40
CA ILE A 325 -0.12 23.95 -13.58
C ILE A 325 1.07 23.84 -14.52
N THR A 326 1.46 24.99 -15.03
CA THR A 326 2.68 25.18 -15.82
C THR A 326 3.88 24.62 -15.06
N ASP A 327 4.67 23.79 -15.74
CA ASP A 327 5.99 23.25 -15.41
C ASP A 327 6.11 22.01 -14.48
N THR A 328 5.24 21.76 -13.54
CA THR A 328 5.26 20.49 -12.78
C THR A 328 4.52 19.35 -13.50
N SER A 329 3.69 19.67 -14.50
CA SER A 329 2.94 18.67 -15.29
C SER A 329 3.83 17.83 -16.20
N SER A 330 4.99 18.32 -16.61
CA SER A 330 5.94 17.56 -17.41
C SER A 330 6.64 16.45 -16.58
N MET A 331 6.81 16.63 -15.28
CA MET A 331 7.41 15.63 -14.40
C MET A 331 6.43 14.52 -14.00
N MET A 332 5.13 14.83 -13.85
CA MET A 332 4.09 13.81 -13.60
C MET A 332 3.59 13.13 -14.89
N SER A 333 3.80 13.75 -16.05
CA SER A 333 3.46 13.20 -17.36
C SER A 333 4.40 12.08 -17.82
N SER A 334 5.54 11.89 -17.17
CA SER A 334 6.56 10.89 -17.56
C SER A 334 6.10 9.42 -17.41
N ASN A 335 5.00 9.19 -16.70
CA ASN A 335 4.47 7.83 -16.48
C ASN A 335 3.33 7.44 -17.43
N ASN A 336 2.92 8.32 -18.32
CA ASN A 336 1.95 7.99 -19.34
C ASN A 336 2.71 7.44 -20.55
N ILE A 337 2.49 6.15 -20.85
CA ILE A 337 3.11 5.46 -22.00
C ILE A 337 2.84 6.22 -23.31
N GLY A 338 1.86 7.14 -23.32
CA GLY A 338 1.48 7.94 -24.50
C GLY A 338 0.11 7.52 -25.05
N SER A 339 -0.42 8.35 -25.93
CA SER A 339 -1.69 8.09 -26.62
C SER A 339 -1.49 7.47 -27.99
N ILE A 340 -0.35 7.71 -28.64
CA ILE A 340 0.08 7.01 -29.85
C ILE A 340 1.40 6.33 -29.53
N LEU A 341 1.41 4.99 -29.59
CA LEU A 341 2.59 4.21 -29.24
C LEU A 341 3.29 3.73 -30.51
N TYR A 342 4.63 3.79 -30.47
CA TYR A 342 5.52 3.34 -31.54
C TYR A 342 6.65 2.48 -30.99
N LYS A 343 7.26 1.64 -31.85
CA LYS A 343 8.38 0.78 -31.46
C LYS A 343 9.68 1.58 -31.30
N ASN A 344 10.51 1.19 -30.33
CA ASN A 344 11.80 1.82 -30.03
C ASN A 344 12.70 1.93 -31.28
N ASP A 345 12.71 0.89 -32.13
CA ASP A 345 13.53 0.81 -33.34
C ASP A 345 13.23 1.94 -34.35
N LEU A 346 12.03 2.57 -34.26
CA LEU A 346 11.68 3.71 -35.09
C LEU A 346 12.62 4.89 -34.86
N VAL A 347 12.85 5.26 -33.60
CA VAL A 347 13.73 6.40 -33.26
C VAL A 347 15.19 6.05 -33.53
N GLU A 348 15.63 4.83 -33.30
CA GLU A 348 16.96 4.35 -33.68
C GLU A 348 17.19 4.50 -35.18
N LYS A 349 16.19 4.14 -36.01
CA LYS A 349 16.26 4.35 -37.47
C LYS A 349 16.35 5.83 -37.83
N VAL A 350 15.56 6.70 -37.16
CA VAL A 350 15.61 8.16 -37.39
C VAL A 350 16.98 8.70 -37.06
N ILE A 351 17.54 8.35 -35.90
CA ILE A 351 18.89 8.78 -35.48
C ILE A 351 19.96 8.29 -36.46
N SER A 352 19.87 7.04 -36.90
CA SER A 352 20.86 6.48 -37.84
C SER A 352 20.94 7.27 -39.15
N VAL A 353 19.83 7.84 -39.63
CA VAL A 353 19.79 8.69 -40.82
C VAL A 353 20.12 10.14 -40.49
N ASN A 354 19.53 10.70 -39.44
CA ASN A 354 19.66 12.11 -39.11
C ASN A 354 21.04 12.49 -38.57
N SER A 355 21.79 11.56 -37.95
CA SER A 355 23.15 11.81 -37.45
C SER A 355 24.12 12.35 -38.51
N ASN A 356 23.87 12.01 -39.76
CA ASN A 356 24.67 12.47 -40.91
C ASN A 356 23.99 13.60 -41.70
N SER A 357 22.90 14.17 -41.20
CA SER A 357 22.21 15.27 -41.89
C SER A 357 22.99 16.57 -41.84
N ASP A 358 22.78 17.43 -42.84
CA ASP A 358 23.46 18.70 -42.96
C ASP A 358 23.28 19.62 -41.76
N ILE A 359 22.08 19.60 -41.16
CA ILE A 359 21.74 20.39 -39.95
C ILE A 359 22.54 19.91 -38.73
N VAL A 360 22.66 18.58 -38.54
CA VAL A 360 23.42 17.99 -37.42
C VAL A 360 24.92 18.28 -37.62
N LEU A 361 25.43 18.09 -38.81
CA LEU A 361 26.83 18.38 -39.13
C LEU A 361 27.18 19.88 -38.98
N SER A 362 26.21 20.76 -39.27
CA SER A 362 26.36 22.20 -39.08
C SER A 362 26.35 22.57 -37.58
N GLN A 363 25.41 22.03 -36.79
CA GLN A 363 25.35 22.28 -35.35
C GLN A 363 26.58 21.73 -34.61
N SER A 364 27.09 20.57 -35.01
CA SER A 364 28.26 19.98 -34.34
C SER A 364 29.51 20.88 -34.47
N LYS A 365 29.64 21.62 -35.58
CA LYS A 365 30.74 22.54 -35.86
C LYS A 365 30.55 23.96 -35.34
N SER A 366 29.33 24.32 -34.89
CA SER A 366 28.98 25.66 -34.45
C SER A 366 28.63 25.68 -32.96
N ASP A 367 29.10 26.73 -32.28
CA ASP A 367 28.65 27.02 -30.91
C ASP A 367 27.41 27.93 -30.92
N ASN A 368 26.94 28.33 -32.09
CA ASN A 368 25.67 29.06 -32.23
C ASN A 368 24.58 28.11 -32.72
N SER A 369 23.33 28.38 -32.28
CA SER A 369 22.14 27.66 -32.73
C SER A 369 22.00 27.74 -34.26
N VAL A 370 21.83 26.60 -34.90
CA VAL A 370 21.52 26.52 -36.33
C VAL A 370 20.14 27.08 -36.70
N PHE A 371 19.27 27.29 -35.72
CA PHE A 371 17.92 27.86 -35.93
C PHE A 371 17.86 29.37 -35.69
N THR A 372 18.52 29.89 -34.64
CA THR A 372 18.40 31.30 -34.23
C THR A 372 19.71 32.09 -34.49
N GLY A 373 20.84 31.41 -34.63
CA GLY A 373 22.16 32.05 -34.73
C GLY A 373 22.73 32.54 -33.39
N GLU A 374 22.00 32.39 -32.29
CA GLU A 374 22.42 32.78 -30.95
C GLU A 374 23.44 31.80 -30.37
N LYS A 375 24.37 32.32 -29.54
CA LYS A 375 25.37 31.51 -28.89
C LYS A 375 24.74 30.58 -27.86
N LEU A 376 25.08 29.30 -27.90
CA LEU A 376 24.68 28.25 -26.97
C LEU A 376 25.77 28.01 -25.93
N ASP A 377 25.36 27.68 -24.69
CA ASP A 377 26.25 27.02 -23.74
C ASP A 377 26.42 25.53 -24.08
N SER A 378 27.31 24.84 -23.36
CA SER A 378 27.64 23.45 -23.63
C SER A 378 26.40 22.54 -23.58
N ASP A 379 25.56 22.71 -22.56
CA ASP A 379 24.40 21.85 -22.32
C ASP A 379 23.31 22.12 -23.35
N SER A 380 23.05 23.37 -23.69
CA SER A 380 22.12 23.76 -24.75
C SER A 380 22.56 23.25 -26.12
N LYS A 381 23.87 23.27 -26.41
CA LYS A 381 24.42 22.70 -27.65
C LYS A 381 24.21 21.19 -27.70
N GLU A 382 24.51 20.49 -26.60
CA GLU A 382 24.30 19.04 -26.52
C GLU A 382 22.83 18.67 -26.66
N ASN A 383 21.94 19.35 -25.93
CA ASN A 383 20.51 19.14 -26.06
C ASN A 383 19.97 19.40 -27.47
N MET A 384 20.48 20.41 -28.14
CA MET A 384 20.17 20.70 -29.55
C MET A 384 20.61 19.57 -30.47
N LEU A 385 21.82 19.03 -30.28
CA LEU A 385 22.32 17.90 -31.05
C LEU A 385 21.48 16.64 -30.81
N LEU A 386 21.09 16.34 -29.55
CA LEU A 386 20.20 15.23 -29.24
C LEU A 386 18.83 15.41 -29.89
N TYR A 387 18.27 16.63 -29.79
CA TYR A 387 16.99 16.98 -30.44
C TYR A 387 17.04 16.75 -31.96
N LEU A 388 18.15 17.05 -32.62
CA LEU A 388 18.34 16.83 -34.05
C LEU A 388 18.65 15.37 -34.41
N GLY A 389 18.84 14.48 -33.45
CA GLY A 389 19.13 13.06 -33.67
C GLY A 389 20.59 12.79 -34.04
N SER A 390 21.55 13.46 -33.41
CA SER A 390 22.97 13.26 -33.65
C SER A 390 23.54 12.00 -33.02
N LYS A 391 22.98 11.57 -31.87
CA LYS A 391 23.47 10.45 -31.08
C LYS A 391 22.30 9.63 -30.55
N ASP A 392 22.55 8.34 -30.37
CA ASP A 392 21.61 7.40 -29.73
C ASP A 392 21.84 7.35 -28.22
N GLU A 393 21.52 8.43 -27.53
CA GLU A 393 21.63 8.54 -26.09
C GLU A 393 20.21 8.75 -25.52
N PRO A 394 19.73 7.85 -24.62
CA PRO A 394 18.41 8.01 -24.00
C PRO A 394 18.44 9.14 -22.98
N PHE A 395 17.44 9.94 -23.01
CA PHE A 395 17.16 10.97 -22.01
C PHE A 395 16.43 10.37 -20.79
N MET A 396 15.70 9.27 -21.00
CA MET A 396 14.96 8.54 -19.95
C MET A 396 14.93 7.05 -20.25
N ILE A 397 15.13 6.25 -19.21
CA ILE A 397 15.05 4.80 -19.25
C ILE A 397 13.90 4.39 -18.30
N ASN A 398 12.93 3.62 -18.79
CA ASN A 398 11.88 3.03 -17.98
C ASN A 398 12.07 1.52 -17.94
N ILE A 399 12.19 0.97 -16.73
CA ILE A 399 12.31 -0.46 -16.48
C ILE A 399 10.98 -0.94 -15.88
N TYR A 400 10.32 -1.87 -16.55
CA TYR A 400 9.05 -2.45 -16.14
C TYR A 400 9.30 -3.79 -15.45
N PRO A 401 9.20 -3.86 -14.10
CA PRO A 401 9.40 -5.11 -13.37
C PRO A 401 8.30 -6.12 -13.71
N LYS A 402 8.62 -7.41 -13.67
CA LYS A 402 7.64 -8.48 -13.88
C LYS A 402 6.67 -8.62 -12.70
N ASP A 403 7.17 -8.45 -11.48
CA ASP A 403 6.42 -8.48 -10.24
C ASP A 403 7.15 -7.67 -9.14
N PHE A 404 6.57 -7.61 -7.96
CA PHE A 404 7.12 -6.83 -6.85
C PHE A 404 8.45 -7.40 -6.33
N GLU A 405 8.62 -8.72 -6.29
CA GLU A 405 9.88 -9.35 -5.86
C GLU A 405 11.01 -9.06 -6.85
N SER A 406 10.69 -9.10 -8.15
CA SER A 406 11.61 -8.71 -9.23
C SER A 406 12.01 -7.24 -9.13
N LYS A 407 11.07 -6.36 -8.76
CA LYS A 407 11.33 -4.93 -8.55
C LYS A 407 12.39 -4.69 -7.47
N ASP A 408 12.27 -5.36 -6.32
CA ASP A 408 13.26 -5.21 -5.23
C ASP A 408 14.65 -5.67 -5.68
N LYS A 409 14.73 -6.74 -6.47
CA LYS A 409 16.00 -7.22 -7.05
C LYS A 409 16.58 -6.23 -8.07
N ILE A 410 15.71 -5.59 -8.87
CA ILE A 410 16.14 -4.54 -9.81
C ILE A 410 16.68 -3.33 -9.05
N ILE A 411 16.00 -2.89 -8.00
CA ILE A 411 16.45 -1.79 -7.12
C ILE A 411 17.81 -2.13 -6.53
N GLU A 412 17.99 -3.33 -5.96
CA GLU A 412 19.29 -3.79 -5.45
C GLU A 412 20.39 -3.78 -6.52
N TYR A 413 20.04 -4.15 -7.75
CA TYR A 413 20.98 -4.10 -8.89
C TYR A 413 21.36 -2.67 -9.23
N LEU A 414 20.41 -1.74 -9.29
CA LEU A 414 20.68 -0.32 -9.56
C LEU A 414 21.52 0.32 -8.45
N ASP A 415 21.24 0.01 -7.19
CA ASP A 415 21.99 0.51 -6.05
C ASP A 415 23.44 0.03 -6.05
N LYS A 416 23.71 -1.18 -6.52
CA LYS A 416 25.08 -1.70 -6.66
C LYS A 416 25.95 -0.84 -7.58
N TYR A 417 25.38 -0.23 -8.62
CA TYR A 417 26.12 0.67 -9.50
C TYR A 417 26.60 1.93 -8.78
N ASN A 418 25.92 2.34 -7.73
CA ASN A 418 26.17 3.56 -6.97
C ASN A 418 27.14 3.40 -5.78
N ILE A 419 27.52 2.16 -5.39
CA ILE A 419 28.28 1.88 -4.14
C ILE A 419 29.58 2.69 -4.06
N ASP A 420 30.34 2.79 -5.17
CA ASP A 420 31.65 3.45 -5.19
C ASP A 420 31.61 4.86 -5.82
N LYS A 421 30.42 5.46 -5.95
CA LYS A 421 30.23 6.75 -6.60
C LYS A 421 29.99 7.88 -5.60
N ASN A 422 30.55 9.06 -5.91
CA ASN A 422 30.24 10.30 -5.19
C ASN A 422 28.79 10.72 -5.48
N ASP A 423 28.18 11.49 -4.58
CA ASP A 423 26.77 11.89 -4.71
C ASP A 423 26.43 12.58 -6.03
N GLU A 424 27.35 13.38 -6.59
CA GLU A 424 27.20 14.02 -7.91
C GLU A 424 27.19 13.03 -9.09
N ASN A 425 27.83 11.87 -8.93
CA ASN A 425 27.97 10.85 -10.00
C ASN A 425 27.06 9.64 -9.79
N LYS A 426 26.26 9.61 -8.74
CA LYS A 426 25.25 8.59 -8.54
C LYS A 426 24.16 8.72 -9.59
N ILE A 427 23.63 7.59 -10.01
CA ILE A 427 22.42 7.57 -10.82
C ILE A 427 21.21 7.43 -9.89
N VAL A 428 20.40 8.45 -9.87
CA VAL A 428 19.14 8.50 -9.09
C VAL A 428 18.01 8.04 -9.98
N TYR A 429 17.24 7.10 -9.49
CA TYR A 429 16.04 6.60 -10.16
C TYR A 429 14.79 6.99 -9.35
N ASN A 430 13.66 7.04 -10.01
CA ASN A 430 12.38 7.36 -9.41
C ASN A 430 11.48 6.13 -9.42
N ASP A 431 10.97 5.76 -8.24
CA ASP A 431 10.00 4.71 -8.03
C ASP A 431 8.72 5.30 -7.43
N LEU A 432 7.87 5.83 -8.30
CA LEU A 432 6.63 6.46 -7.89
C LEU A 432 5.67 5.48 -7.22
N ALA A 433 5.62 4.22 -7.67
CA ALA A 433 4.72 3.23 -7.09
C ALA A 433 5.06 3.00 -5.61
N SER A 434 6.33 2.76 -5.27
CA SER A 434 6.74 2.59 -3.87
C SER A 434 6.51 3.84 -3.04
N THR A 435 6.70 5.02 -3.61
CA THR A 435 6.44 6.29 -2.93
C THR A 435 4.96 6.43 -2.55
N PHE A 436 4.04 6.21 -3.49
CA PHE A 436 2.59 6.26 -3.20
C PHE A 436 2.14 5.19 -2.21
N ILE A 437 2.66 3.97 -2.33
CA ILE A 437 2.34 2.85 -1.44
C ILE A 437 2.83 3.14 -0.02
N SER A 438 4.08 3.58 0.13
CA SER A 438 4.65 3.88 1.45
C SER A 438 3.90 5.01 2.15
N PHE A 439 3.49 6.04 1.41
CA PHE A 439 2.68 7.12 1.93
C PHE A 439 1.29 6.65 2.37
N GLY A 440 0.61 5.86 1.54
CA GLY A 440 -0.69 5.27 1.88
C GLY A 440 -0.63 4.36 3.11
N SER A 441 0.41 3.52 3.20
CA SER A 441 0.64 2.64 4.36
C SER A 441 0.92 3.44 5.64
N LYS A 442 1.75 4.48 5.60
CA LYS A 442 2.03 5.34 6.77
C LYS A 442 0.77 6.02 7.30
N ILE A 443 -0.10 6.54 6.41
CA ILE A 443 -1.39 7.11 6.82
C ILE A 443 -2.26 6.05 7.49
N MET A 444 -2.32 4.85 6.90
CA MET A 444 -3.12 3.76 7.44
C MET A 444 -2.61 3.27 8.78
N ASP A 445 -1.28 3.17 8.94
CA ASP A 445 -0.63 2.85 10.22
C ASP A 445 -0.97 3.89 11.30
N ALA A 446 -0.89 5.17 10.98
CA ALA A 446 -1.24 6.25 11.89
C ALA A 446 -2.71 6.17 12.33
N ILE A 447 -3.64 5.98 11.40
CA ILE A 447 -5.07 5.77 11.69
C ILE A 447 -5.26 4.53 12.56
N THR A 448 -4.61 3.43 12.21
CA THR A 448 -4.70 2.15 12.94
C THR A 448 -4.22 2.30 14.39
N VAL A 449 -3.09 2.99 14.63
CA VAL A 449 -2.57 3.26 15.98
C VAL A 449 -3.56 4.08 16.80
N VAL A 450 -4.15 5.14 16.24
CA VAL A 450 -5.16 5.95 16.91
C VAL A 450 -6.39 5.13 17.28
N LEU A 451 -6.90 4.34 16.33
CA LEU A 451 -8.06 3.49 16.54
C LEU A 451 -7.79 2.38 17.58
N ILE A 452 -6.60 1.78 17.58
CA ILE A 452 -6.17 0.83 18.61
C ILE A 452 -6.13 1.50 19.98
N ALA A 453 -5.63 2.73 20.08
CA ALA A 453 -5.60 3.48 21.34
C ALA A 453 -7.02 3.69 21.90
N PHE A 454 -7.99 4.10 21.08
CA PHE A 454 -9.40 4.21 21.49
C PHE A 454 -9.99 2.86 21.93
N SER A 455 -9.67 1.80 21.20
CA SER A 455 -10.15 0.46 21.54
C SER A 455 -9.51 -0.08 22.83
N ALA A 456 -8.25 0.28 23.11
CA ALA A 456 -7.58 -0.05 24.37
C ALA A 456 -8.31 0.56 25.58
N VAL A 457 -8.78 1.81 25.47
CA VAL A 457 -9.63 2.44 26.49
C VAL A 457 -10.89 1.61 26.73
N SER A 458 -11.56 1.18 25.65
CA SER A 458 -12.75 0.32 25.75
C SER A 458 -12.46 -1.01 26.46
N LEU A 459 -11.29 -1.62 26.21
CA LEU A 459 -10.85 -2.85 26.89
C LEU A 459 -10.62 -2.62 28.41
N VAL A 460 -10.01 -1.48 28.76
CA VAL A 460 -9.82 -1.12 30.18
C VAL A 460 -11.17 -0.97 30.89
N VAL A 461 -12.12 -0.26 30.28
CA VAL A 461 -13.48 -0.10 30.82
C VAL A 461 -14.17 -1.47 30.96
N SER A 462 -14.06 -2.33 29.95
CA SER A 462 -14.60 -3.70 30.00
C SER A 462 -13.96 -4.52 31.13
N SER A 463 -12.65 -4.40 31.35
CA SER A 463 -11.94 -5.10 32.43
C SER A 463 -12.42 -4.64 33.81
N ILE A 464 -12.63 -3.33 34.00
CA ILE A 464 -13.19 -2.76 35.25
C ILE A 464 -14.62 -3.28 35.47
N MET A 465 -15.44 -3.29 34.41
CA MET A 465 -16.83 -3.81 34.49
C MET A 465 -16.85 -5.27 34.90
N ILE A 466 -15.99 -6.11 34.35
CA ILE A 466 -15.82 -7.52 34.75
C ILE A 466 -15.48 -7.61 36.26
N GLY A 467 -14.52 -6.77 36.71
CA GLY A 467 -14.15 -6.70 38.13
C GLY A 467 -15.35 -6.39 39.04
N ILE A 468 -16.17 -5.41 38.69
CA ILE A 468 -17.36 -5.01 39.44
C ILE A 468 -18.40 -6.15 39.45
N ILE A 469 -18.71 -6.76 38.30
CA ILE A 469 -19.71 -7.84 38.21
C ILE A 469 -19.23 -9.07 38.98
N THR A 470 -17.94 -9.41 38.90
CA THR A 470 -17.35 -10.51 39.67
C THR A 470 -17.39 -10.22 41.16
N TYR A 471 -17.15 -8.98 41.57
CA TYR A 471 -17.28 -8.56 42.97
C TYR A 471 -18.71 -8.73 43.49
N ILE A 472 -19.72 -8.29 42.76
CA ILE A 472 -21.13 -8.47 43.09
C ILE A 472 -21.44 -9.98 43.19
N SER A 473 -20.97 -10.79 42.23
CA SER A 473 -21.15 -12.25 42.26
C SER A 473 -20.55 -12.88 43.53
N VAL A 474 -19.40 -12.39 44.02
CA VAL A 474 -18.78 -12.85 45.27
C VAL A 474 -19.65 -12.50 46.46
N LEU A 475 -20.23 -11.29 46.50
CA LEU A 475 -21.12 -10.87 47.60
C LEU A 475 -22.38 -11.74 47.68
N GLU A 476 -23.05 -11.99 46.57
CA GLU A 476 -24.23 -12.84 46.49
C GLU A 476 -23.97 -14.30 46.91
N ARG A 477 -22.77 -14.79 46.73
CA ARG A 477 -22.39 -16.18 47.01
C ARG A 477 -21.60 -16.33 48.30
N THR A 478 -21.67 -15.35 49.20
CA THR A 478 -20.93 -15.36 50.46
C THR A 478 -21.25 -16.59 51.29
N LYS A 479 -22.53 -17.05 51.38
CA LYS A 479 -22.92 -18.31 52.07
C LYS A 479 -22.28 -19.55 51.45
N GLU A 480 -22.28 -19.68 50.10
CA GLU A 480 -21.65 -20.81 49.40
C GLU A 480 -20.13 -20.88 49.69
N ILE A 481 -19.46 -19.72 49.71
CA ILE A 481 -18.06 -19.58 50.11
C ILE A 481 -17.83 -20.04 51.53
N GLY A 482 -18.70 -19.62 52.44
CA GLY A 482 -18.69 -20.02 53.86
C GLY A 482 -18.81 -21.55 54.01
N VAL A 483 -19.75 -22.18 53.35
CA VAL A 483 -19.92 -23.64 53.34
C VAL A 483 -18.69 -24.35 52.79
N LEU A 484 -18.17 -23.95 51.68
CA LEU A 484 -16.94 -24.55 51.09
C LEU A 484 -15.75 -24.44 52.07
N ARG A 485 -15.61 -23.28 52.73
CA ARG A 485 -14.53 -23.06 53.69
C ARG A 485 -14.70 -23.85 54.99
N SER A 486 -15.93 -24.01 55.47
CA SER A 486 -16.25 -24.83 56.66
C SER A 486 -16.05 -26.33 56.40
N LEU A 487 -16.22 -26.78 55.17
CA LEU A 487 -15.92 -28.14 54.71
C LEU A 487 -14.42 -28.39 54.47
N GLY A 488 -13.55 -27.38 54.73
CA GLY A 488 -12.08 -27.53 54.67
C GLY A 488 -11.43 -27.04 53.38
N ALA A 489 -12.14 -26.35 52.48
CA ALA A 489 -11.54 -25.75 51.29
C ALA A 489 -10.53 -24.64 51.66
N ARG A 490 -9.35 -24.66 51.04
CA ARG A 490 -8.30 -23.64 51.28
C ARG A 490 -8.64 -22.33 50.57
N LYS A 491 -8.06 -21.22 51.07
CA LYS A 491 -8.18 -19.89 50.39
C LYS A 491 -7.85 -19.97 48.92
N LYS A 492 -6.78 -20.70 48.58
CA LYS A 492 -6.35 -20.89 47.15
C LYS A 492 -7.36 -21.68 46.32
N ASP A 493 -8.12 -22.60 46.94
CA ASP A 493 -9.09 -23.42 46.21
C ASP A 493 -10.36 -22.58 45.89
N VAL A 494 -10.79 -21.71 46.81
CA VAL A 494 -11.84 -20.71 46.56
C VAL A 494 -11.43 -19.75 45.43
N SER A 495 -10.24 -19.16 45.52
CA SER A 495 -9.73 -18.26 44.47
C SER A 495 -9.66 -18.95 43.11
N ARG A 496 -9.27 -20.24 43.04
CA ARG A 496 -9.26 -21.02 41.79
C ARG A 496 -10.63 -21.16 41.14
N VAL A 497 -11.69 -21.35 41.94
CA VAL A 497 -13.06 -21.45 41.40
C VAL A 497 -13.46 -20.13 40.71
N PHE A 498 -13.22 -18.99 41.37
CA PHE A 498 -13.52 -17.67 40.77
C PHE A 498 -12.66 -17.35 39.57
N ASN A 499 -11.36 -17.65 39.63
CA ASN A 499 -10.47 -17.48 38.47
C ASN A 499 -10.86 -18.40 37.29
N ALA A 500 -11.37 -19.62 37.56
CA ALA A 500 -11.93 -20.49 36.53
C ALA A 500 -13.21 -19.93 35.92
N GLU A 501 -14.05 -19.27 36.71
CA GLU A 501 -15.24 -18.57 36.22
C GLU A 501 -14.87 -17.40 35.32
N THR A 502 -13.94 -16.54 35.76
CA THR A 502 -13.43 -15.42 34.93
C THR A 502 -12.73 -15.90 33.66
N PHE A 503 -11.99 -17.01 33.72
CA PHE A 503 -11.39 -17.62 32.54
C PHE A 503 -12.44 -18.01 31.49
N ILE A 504 -13.52 -18.72 31.91
CA ILE A 504 -14.60 -19.12 31.00
C ILE A 504 -15.30 -17.88 30.42
N VAL A 505 -15.57 -16.85 31.23
CA VAL A 505 -16.18 -15.60 30.77
C VAL A 505 -15.28 -14.91 29.75
N GLY A 506 -13.96 -14.88 29.98
CA GLY A 506 -12.98 -14.28 29.07
C GLY A 506 -12.93 -14.97 27.72
N VAL A 507 -12.91 -16.31 27.71
CA VAL A 507 -12.97 -17.10 26.47
C VAL A 507 -14.27 -16.87 25.72
N LEU A 508 -15.41 -16.90 26.43
CA LEU A 508 -16.72 -16.63 25.82
C LEU A 508 -16.82 -15.21 25.25
N SER A 509 -16.30 -14.21 25.99
CA SER A 509 -16.25 -12.83 25.54
C SER A 509 -15.41 -12.66 24.27
N GLY A 510 -14.24 -13.29 24.21
CA GLY A 510 -13.39 -13.30 23.03
C GLY A 510 -14.07 -13.94 21.82
N LEU A 511 -14.69 -15.12 22.03
CA LEU A 511 -15.43 -15.83 20.97
C LEU A 511 -16.64 -15.03 20.47
N ILE A 512 -17.44 -14.46 21.36
CA ILE A 512 -18.58 -13.61 20.99
C ILE A 512 -18.10 -12.39 20.24
N GLY A 513 -17.01 -11.74 20.71
CA GLY A 513 -16.44 -10.55 20.09
C GLY A 513 -15.97 -10.80 18.65
N VAL A 514 -15.19 -11.87 18.45
CA VAL A 514 -14.70 -12.29 17.13
C VAL A 514 -15.86 -12.68 16.19
N LEU A 515 -16.85 -13.41 16.69
CA LEU A 515 -18.00 -13.84 15.89
C LEU A 515 -18.86 -12.66 15.45
N ILE A 516 -19.15 -11.72 16.35
CA ILE A 516 -19.90 -10.51 16.01
C ILE A 516 -19.10 -9.64 15.04
N ALA A 517 -17.80 -9.46 15.27
CA ALA A 517 -16.95 -8.72 14.35
C ALA A 517 -16.98 -9.32 12.94
N ARG A 518 -16.88 -10.65 12.83
CA ARG A 518 -16.97 -11.35 11.53
C ARG A 518 -18.31 -11.14 10.83
N LEU A 519 -19.40 -11.07 11.59
CA LEU A 519 -20.73 -10.75 11.04
C LEU A 519 -20.81 -9.28 10.58
N LEU A 520 -20.21 -8.35 11.34
CA LEU A 520 -20.19 -6.93 11.01
C LEU A 520 -19.28 -6.59 9.82
N ILE A 521 -18.24 -7.36 9.58
CA ILE A 521 -17.36 -7.22 8.39
C ILE A 521 -18.15 -7.36 7.09
N ILE A 522 -19.21 -8.16 7.05
CA ILE A 522 -20.01 -8.35 5.82
C ILE A 522 -20.65 -7.03 5.36
N PRO A 523 -21.49 -6.34 6.16
CA PRO A 523 -22.04 -5.05 5.74
C PRO A 523 -20.97 -3.96 5.57
N VAL A 524 -19.87 -4.00 6.35
CA VAL A 524 -18.75 -3.06 6.18
C VAL A 524 -18.14 -3.20 4.79
N ASN A 525 -17.88 -4.41 4.33
CA ASN A 525 -17.34 -4.65 2.98
C ASN A 525 -18.31 -4.21 1.87
N ILE A 526 -19.62 -4.35 2.07
CA ILE A 526 -20.62 -3.87 1.10
C ILE A 526 -20.56 -2.35 0.99
N ILE A 527 -20.58 -1.65 2.13
CA ILE A 527 -20.51 -0.17 2.17
C ILE A 527 -19.21 0.33 1.57
N LEU A 528 -18.08 -0.28 1.93
CA LEU A 528 -16.77 0.10 1.40
C LEU A 528 -16.69 -0.14 -0.11
N LYS A 529 -17.25 -1.24 -0.61
CA LYS A 529 -17.31 -1.51 -2.05
C LYS A 529 -18.11 -0.44 -2.79
N ASP A 530 -19.24 -0.01 -2.25
CA ASP A 530 -20.07 1.03 -2.87
C ASP A 530 -19.37 2.41 -2.87
N LEU A 531 -18.56 2.69 -1.84
CA LEU A 531 -17.85 3.97 -1.71
C LEU A 531 -16.52 4.01 -2.49
N THR A 532 -15.78 2.92 -2.51
CA THR A 532 -14.38 2.88 -3.03
C THR A 532 -14.22 2.07 -4.32
N GLY A 533 -15.22 1.26 -4.68
CA GLY A 533 -15.11 0.27 -5.77
C GLY A 533 -14.31 -0.98 -5.40
N LEU A 534 -13.63 -1.01 -4.24
CA LEU A 534 -12.77 -2.11 -3.81
C LEU A 534 -13.55 -3.19 -3.09
N SER A 535 -13.34 -4.46 -3.44
CA SER A 535 -13.96 -5.61 -2.78
C SER A 535 -13.06 -6.17 -1.69
N ASN A 536 -13.65 -6.69 -0.60
CA ASN A 536 -12.91 -7.35 0.49
C ASN A 536 -11.85 -6.46 1.18
N VAL A 537 -12.22 -5.21 1.50
CA VAL A 537 -11.34 -4.25 2.19
C VAL A 537 -11.17 -4.57 3.69
N ALA A 538 -12.09 -5.32 4.30
CA ALA A 538 -11.97 -5.77 5.67
C ALA A 538 -11.88 -7.30 5.71
N ILE A 539 -10.74 -7.83 6.21
CA ILE A 539 -10.45 -9.27 6.28
C ILE A 539 -9.88 -9.60 7.66
N LEU A 540 -10.62 -10.37 8.45
CA LEU A 540 -10.13 -10.86 9.75
C LEU A 540 -9.24 -12.08 9.56
N ASP A 541 -7.95 -11.92 9.84
CA ASP A 541 -7.01 -13.02 9.84
C ASP A 541 -7.28 -14.01 11.00
N PRO A 542 -7.26 -15.34 10.77
CA PRO A 542 -7.47 -16.34 11.81
C PRO A 542 -6.49 -16.24 12.99
N LEU A 543 -5.23 -15.84 12.73
CA LEU A 543 -4.23 -15.66 13.78
C LEU A 543 -4.57 -14.47 14.67
N HIS A 544 -4.99 -13.35 14.08
CA HIS A 544 -5.48 -12.18 14.81
C HIS A 544 -6.72 -12.53 15.65
N ALA A 545 -7.65 -13.30 15.10
CA ALA A 545 -8.84 -13.76 15.84
C ALA A 545 -8.45 -14.59 17.08
N LEU A 546 -7.50 -15.52 16.94
CA LEU A 546 -7.00 -16.32 18.06
C LEU A 546 -6.31 -15.44 19.11
N LEU A 547 -5.45 -14.52 18.69
CA LEU A 547 -4.74 -13.60 19.56
C LEU A 547 -5.71 -12.72 20.37
N LEU A 548 -6.77 -12.23 19.74
CA LEU A 548 -7.82 -11.45 20.42
C LEU A 548 -8.57 -12.25 21.50
N ILE A 549 -8.83 -13.54 21.28
CA ILE A 549 -9.42 -14.42 22.29
C ILE A 549 -8.46 -14.58 23.49
N VAL A 550 -7.16 -14.72 23.24
CA VAL A 550 -6.13 -14.80 24.29
C VAL A 550 -6.05 -13.50 25.07
N ILE A 551 -6.05 -12.35 24.40
CA ILE A 551 -6.04 -11.01 25.02
C ILE A 551 -7.31 -10.84 25.89
N SER A 552 -8.49 -11.14 25.35
CA SER A 552 -9.76 -11.10 26.10
C SER A 552 -9.68 -11.92 27.38
N THR A 553 -9.20 -13.16 27.29
CA THR A 553 -9.08 -14.07 28.43
C THR A 553 -8.11 -13.53 29.49
N THR A 554 -6.96 -13.00 29.04
CA THR A 554 -5.93 -12.46 29.94
C THR A 554 -6.43 -11.23 30.68
N LEU A 555 -7.07 -10.29 29.97
CA LEU A 555 -7.64 -9.08 30.57
C LEU A 555 -8.78 -9.40 31.56
N THR A 556 -9.61 -10.36 31.20
CA THR A 556 -10.69 -10.83 32.08
C THR A 556 -10.13 -11.45 33.37
N LEU A 557 -9.07 -12.25 33.29
CA LEU A 557 -8.38 -12.81 34.47
C LEU A 557 -7.76 -11.71 35.35
N ILE A 558 -7.15 -10.69 34.74
CA ILE A 558 -6.58 -9.55 35.48
C ILE A 558 -7.70 -8.79 36.23
N GLY A 559 -8.78 -8.43 35.53
CA GLY A 559 -9.94 -7.74 36.12
C GLY A 559 -10.63 -8.54 37.23
N GLY A 560 -10.72 -9.87 37.08
CA GLY A 560 -11.30 -10.78 38.08
C GLY A 560 -10.38 -11.17 39.24
N ALA A 561 -9.07 -10.91 39.15
CA ALA A 561 -8.11 -11.34 40.17
C ALA A 561 -8.35 -10.70 41.55
N ILE A 562 -8.71 -9.42 41.57
CA ILE A 562 -9.00 -8.68 42.83
C ILE A 562 -10.23 -9.28 43.54
N PRO A 563 -11.40 -9.40 42.89
CA PRO A 563 -12.57 -10.03 43.51
C PRO A 563 -12.34 -11.48 43.94
N ALA A 564 -11.63 -12.27 43.13
CA ALA A 564 -11.33 -13.66 43.47
C ALA A 564 -10.45 -13.77 44.73
N ASN A 565 -9.48 -12.85 44.91
CA ASN A 565 -8.67 -12.78 46.12
C ASN A 565 -9.50 -12.34 47.35
N MET A 566 -10.41 -11.38 47.17
CA MET A 566 -11.35 -10.97 48.22
C MET A 566 -12.26 -12.12 48.65
N ALA A 567 -12.81 -12.88 47.70
CA ALA A 567 -13.60 -14.08 47.97
C ALA A 567 -12.84 -15.09 48.84
N SER A 568 -11.57 -15.31 48.54
CA SER A 568 -10.70 -16.25 49.25
C SER A 568 -10.42 -15.88 50.70
N LYS A 569 -10.49 -14.57 51.04
CA LYS A 569 -10.20 -14.05 52.38
C LYS A 569 -11.43 -13.95 53.29
N LYS A 570 -12.65 -14.20 52.81
CA LYS A 570 -13.90 -14.19 53.61
C LYS A 570 -13.81 -15.18 54.79
N ASP A 571 -14.21 -14.70 55.99
CA ASP A 571 -14.30 -15.55 57.18
C ASP A 571 -15.48 -16.48 57.09
N PRO A 572 -15.32 -17.83 57.27
CA PRO A 572 -16.39 -18.78 57.17
C PRO A 572 -17.49 -18.55 58.21
N VAL A 573 -17.17 -18.10 59.42
CA VAL A 573 -18.15 -17.87 60.48
C VAL A 573 -19.05 -16.66 60.15
N ILE A 574 -18.43 -15.58 59.70
CA ILE A 574 -19.14 -14.36 59.24
C ILE A 574 -19.98 -14.67 58.00
N ALA A 575 -19.43 -15.41 57.07
CA ALA A 575 -20.08 -15.75 55.80
C ALA A 575 -21.33 -16.63 56.00
N LEU A 576 -21.37 -17.47 57.03
CA LEU A 576 -22.56 -18.31 57.37
C LEU A 576 -23.60 -17.56 58.17
N ARG A 577 -23.23 -16.45 58.84
CA ARG A 577 -24.16 -15.61 59.63
C ARG A 577 -24.83 -14.49 58.85
N THR A 578 -24.34 -14.16 57.63
CA THR A 578 -25.01 -13.17 56.78
C THR A 578 -26.33 -13.72 56.27
N GLU A 579 -27.42 -13.07 56.58
CA GLU A 579 -28.78 -13.33 56.06
C GLU A 579 -28.92 -13.01 54.58
#